data_ec888958c30621ad655e86759e6ff092
#
_entry.id   ec888958c30621ad655e86759e6ff092
#
_cell.length_a   1.000
_cell.length_b   1.000
_cell.length_c   1.000
_cell.angle_alpha   90.00
_cell.angle_beta   90.00
_cell.angle_gamma   90.00
#
_symmetry.space_group_name_H-M   'P 1'
#
loop_
_entity.id
_entity.type
_entity.pdbx_description
1 polymer ?
#
loop_
_entity_poly.entity_id
_entity_poly.type
_entity_poly.pdbx_seq_one_letter_code
_entity_poly.pdbx_strand_id
1 'polypeptide(L)'
;LVGSEMCIRDRVYDLADDEEGIPLEHKEQLSSVAQQLRDSDILKNHIITKTTDVAMARFKALHQGENFHSLEESLKTNTYTDVKRTQNTIYLRLNYNEPSGTVLNVRKSMWIHPTLDRAISIREAARLQTFPDSFVFCGSKDKQYQQVGNAVPPIMAKAIAKQLAATLGKKLREAEQENG
;
A
#
# COMPACT_ATOMS: atom_id res chain seq x y z
N LEU A 1 -0.47 9.85 8.44
CA LEU A 1 -1.52 9.18 7.67
C LEU A 1 -1.39 9.62 6.22
N VAL A 2 -1.01 8.70 5.35
CA VAL A 2 -0.87 8.93 3.91
C VAL A 2 -2.21 8.55 3.28
N GLY A 3 -2.88 9.51 2.63
CA GLY A 3 -4.12 9.25 1.91
C GLY A 3 -3.87 8.36 0.69
N SER A 4 -4.84 7.53 0.33
CA SER A 4 -4.75 6.67 -0.86
C SER A 4 -4.57 7.48 -2.16
N GLU A 5 -5.07 8.72 -2.20
CA GLU A 5 -4.86 9.67 -3.28
C GLU A 5 -3.39 9.88 -3.64
N MET A 6 -2.53 9.95 -2.62
CA MET A 6 -1.11 10.26 -2.80
C MET A 6 -0.29 9.11 -3.37
N CYS A 7 -0.76 7.89 -3.20
CA CYS A 7 0.01 6.71 -3.52
C CYS A 7 -0.35 6.07 -4.87
N ILE A 8 -1.53 6.40 -5.42
CA ILE A 8 -2.15 5.62 -6.50
C ILE A 8 -2.45 6.48 -7.75
N ARG A 9 -2.05 7.76 -7.75
CA ARG A 9 -2.38 8.74 -8.82
C ARG A 9 -1.66 8.53 -10.15
N ASP A 10 -0.71 7.58 -10.22
CA ASP A 10 -0.03 7.29 -11.48
C ASP A 10 -0.98 6.63 -12.47
N ARG A 11 -0.98 7.09 -13.71
CA ARG A 11 -1.62 6.37 -14.82
C ARG A 11 -1.01 4.98 -14.87
N VAL A 12 -1.83 4.00 -14.59
CA VAL A 12 -1.42 2.62 -14.53
C VAL A 12 -1.45 2.07 -15.94
N TYR A 13 -0.30 1.67 -16.41
CA TYR A 13 -0.20 0.76 -17.53
C TYR A 13 -0.48 -0.64 -17.02
N ASP A 14 -1.33 -1.40 -17.70
CA ASP A 14 -1.56 -2.83 -17.47
C ASP A 14 -0.32 -3.63 -17.91
N LEU A 15 0.82 -3.41 -17.27
CA LEU A 15 2.04 -4.14 -17.59
C LEU A 15 2.25 -5.26 -16.58
N ALA A 16 2.26 -6.47 -17.10
CA ALA A 16 2.67 -7.67 -16.39
C ALA A 16 4.19 -7.65 -16.18
N ASP A 17 4.61 -8.16 -15.00
CA ASP A 17 5.97 -8.58 -14.64
C ASP A 17 7.09 -7.90 -15.47
N ASP A 18 7.47 -6.69 -15.06
CA ASP A 18 8.53 -5.97 -15.73
C ASP A 18 9.77 -5.94 -14.84
N GLU A 19 10.77 -6.75 -15.18
CA GLU A 19 12.07 -6.75 -14.49
C GLU A 19 12.81 -5.42 -14.72
N GLU A 20 12.53 -4.72 -15.81
CA GLU A 20 13.17 -3.46 -16.18
C GLU A 20 12.54 -2.25 -15.49
N GLY A 21 11.28 -2.35 -15.06
CA GLY A 21 10.54 -1.25 -14.46
C GLY A 21 9.86 -0.33 -15.48
N ILE A 22 8.99 0.53 -15.00
CA ILE A 22 8.17 1.44 -15.81
C ILE A 22 8.68 2.87 -15.64
N PRO A 23 9.01 3.59 -16.73
CA PRO A 23 9.33 5.01 -16.63
C PRO A 23 8.14 5.82 -16.10
N LEU A 24 8.37 6.73 -15.17
CA LEU A 24 7.35 7.63 -14.63
C LEU A 24 7.25 8.88 -15.51
N GLU A 25 6.21 8.99 -16.32
CA GLU A 25 6.08 10.06 -17.33
C GLU A 25 5.62 11.41 -16.79
N HIS A 26 4.92 11.48 -15.65
CA HIS A 26 4.38 12.76 -15.16
C HIS A 26 4.50 12.92 -13.64
N LYS A 27 5.14 14.03 -13.24
CA LYS A 27 5.11 14.59 -11.88
C LYS A 27 4.06 15.71 -11.86
N GLU A 28 2.78 15.36 -11.80
CA GLU A 28 1.73 16.33 -11.49
C GLU A 28 1.92 16.91 -10.08
N GLN A 29 1.15 17.95 -9.71
CA GLN A 29 1.21 18.51 -8.36
C GLN A 29 0.95 17.43 -7.30
N LEU A 30 2.03 16.97 -6.69
CA LEU A 30 2.02 15.94 -5.66
C LEU A 30 2.01 16.59 -4.28
N SER A 31 1.37 15.95 -3.32
CA SER A 31 1.54 16.31 -1.91
C SER A 31 3.01 16.14 -1.47
N SER A 32 3.40 16.80 -0.39
CA SER A 32 4.76 16.74 0.15
C SER A 32 5.20 15.30 0.49
N VAL A 33 4.29 14.46 0.93
CA VAL A 33 4.59 13.04 1.21
C VAL A 33 4.78 12.26 -0.08
N ALA A 34 3.91 12.44 -1.08
CA ALA A 34 4.05 11.79 -2.37
C ALA A 34 5.37 12.18 -3.06
N GLN A 35 5.79 13.45 -2.95
CA GLN A 35 7.08 13.92 -3.45
C GLN A 35 8.26 13.20 -2.78
N GLN A 36 8.18 12.95 -1.46
CA GLN A 36 9.21 12.19 -0.73
C GLN A 36 9.26 10.72 -1.13
N LEU A 37 8.13 10.12 -1.51
CA LEU A 37 8.07 8.71 -1.89
C LEU A 37 8.54 8.48 -3.33
N ARG A 38 8.35 9.45 -4.21
CA ARG A 38 8.71 9.37 -5.64
C ARG A 38 10.16 9.84 -5.87
N ASP A 39 11.09 9.12 -5.31
CA ASP A 39 12.54 9.38 -5.37
C ASP A 39 13.26 8.62 -6.49
N SER A 40 12.51 8.00 -7.42
CA SER A 40 13.02 7.27 -8.58
C SER A 40 12.23 7.66 -9.83
N ASP A 41 12.91 7.69 -10.97
CA ASP A 41 12.28 7.89 -12.28
C ASP A 41 11.78 6.57 -12.89
N ILE A 42 12.08 5.45 -12.25
CA ILE A 42 11.67 4.10 -12.69
C ILE A 42 10.83 3.46 -11.59
N LEU A 43 9.61 3.09 -11.94
CA LEU A 43 8.69 2.38 -11.05
C LEU A 43 8.98 0.87 -11.11
N LYS A 44 9.43 0.31 -10.00
CA LYS A 44 9.61 -1.15 -9.83
C LYS A 44 8.57 -1.75 -8.90
N ASN A 45 8.37 -3.06 -8.98
CA ASN A 45 7.38 -3.82 -8.21
C ASN A 45 5.92 -3.41 -8.51
N HIS A 46 5.64 -2.80 -9.67
CA HIS A 46 4.28 -2.51 -10.10
C HIS A 46 3.64 -3.75 -10.73
N ILE A 47 3.57 -4.82 -9.96
CA ILE A 47 3.04 -6.11 -10.39
C ILE A 47 1.56 -6.18 -10.08
N ILE A 48 0.73 -6.31 -11.11
CA ILE A 48 -0.72 -6.47 -11.00
C ILE A 48 -1.07 -7.96 -10.99
N THR A 49 -1.95 -8.36 -10.08
CA THR A 49 -2.42 -9.75 -10.03
C THR A 49 -3.47 -9.98 -11.10
N LYS A 50 -3.27 -11.02 -11.93
CA LYS A 50 -4.30 -11.49 -12.86
C LYS A 50 -5.57 -11.83 -12.08
N THR A 51 -6.68 -11.24 -12.50
CA THR A 51 -7.98 -11.32 -11.83
C THR A 51 -8.85 -12.34 -12.53
N THR A 52 -9.55 -13.20 -11.77
CA THR A 52 -10.56 -14.12 -12.31
C THR A 52 -11.85 -13.34 -12.65
N ASP A 53 -12.68 -13.90 -13.54
CA ASP A 53 -13.95 -13.27 -13.94
C ASP A 53 -14.87 -13.01 -12.73
N VAL A 54 -14.91 -13.92 -11.77
CA VAL A 54 -15.69 -13.78 -10.53
C VAL A 54 -15.17 -12.61 -9.70
N ALA A 55 -13.85 -12.49 -9.53
CA ALA A 55 -13.27 -11.37 -8.80
C ALA A 55 -13.46 -10.05 -9.55
N MET A 56 -13.37 -10.06 -10.88
CA MET A 56 -13.64 -8.89 -11.72
C MET A 56 -15.09 -8.41 -11.57
N ALA A 57 -16.06 -9.31 -11.56
CA ALA A 57 -17.48 -8.96 -11.34
C ALA A 57 -17.67 -8.28 -9.98
N ARG A 58 -17.00 -8.79 -8.92
CA ARG A 58 -17.01 -8.18 -7.58
C ARG A 58 -16.36 -6.79 -7.58
N PHE A 59 -15.23 -6.64 -8.27
CA PHE A 59 -14.56 -5.34 -8.35
C PHE A 59 -15.49 -4.29 -8.98
N LYS A 60 -16.14 -4.62 -10.09
CA LYS A 60 -17.06 -3.70 -10.78
C LYS A 60 -18.28 -3.32 -9.95
N ALA A 61 -18.73 -4.19 -9.06
CA ALA A 61 -19.91 -3.97 -8.23
C ALA A 61 -19.66 -3.11 -6.98
N LEU A 62 -18.40 -2.91 -6.58
CA LEU A 62 -18.05 -2.19 -5.36
C LEU A 62 -17.69 -0.73 -5.65
N HIS A 63 -18.23 0.21 -4.89
CA HIS A 63 -17.86 1.61 -4.90
C HIS A 63 -16.76 1.90 -3.86
N GLN A 64 -16.17 3.11 -3.92
CA GLN A 64 -15.14 3.52 -2.97
C GLN A 64 -15.62 3.43 -1.52
N GLY A 65 -14.80 2.87 -0.65
CA GLY A 65 -15.14 2.60 0.76
C GLY A 65 -15.94 1.32 1.00
N GLU A 66 -16.49 0.69 -0.04
CA GLU A 66 -17.22 -0.56 0.08
C GLU A 66 -16.31 -1.78 0.10
N ASN A 67 -16.81 -2.88 0.65
CA ASN A 67 -16.10 -4.13 0.80
C ASN A 67 -17.00 -5.34 0.48
N PHE A 68 -16.48 -6.55 0.71
CA PHE A 68 -17.19 -7.80 0.42
C PHE A 68 -18.62 -7.86 1.00
N HIS A 69 -18.87 -7.23 2.16
CA HIS A 69 -20.19 -7.26 2.79
C HIS A 69 -21.23 -6.41 2.04
N SER A 70 -20.79 -5.39 1.28
CA SER A 70 -21.66 -4.53 0.47
C SER A 70 -22.15 -5.19 -0.82
N LEU A 71 -21.52 -6.33 -1.21
CA LEU A 71 -21.92 -7.06 -2.42
C LEU A 71 -23.33 -7.66 -2.28
N GLU A 72 -24.01 -7.81 -3.41
CA GLU A 72 -25.23 -8.60 -3.51
C GLU A 72 -24.95 -10.08 -3.24
N GLU A 73 -25.93 -10.80 -2.73
CA GLU A 73 -25.80 -12.23 -2.37
C GLU A 73 -25.34 -13.11 -3.54
N SER A 74 -25.77 -12.78 -4.77
CA SER A 74 -25.34 -13.47 -6.00
C SER A 74 -23.83 -13.44 -6.22
N LEU A 75 -23.14 -12.37 -5.78
CA LEU A 75 -21.70 -12.18 -5.90
C LEU A 75 -20.92 -12.69 -4.69
N LYS A 76 -21.58 -13.05 -3.60
CA LYS A 76 -20.96 -13.61 -2.38
C LYS A 76 -20.77 -15.13 -2.44
N THR A 77 -21.32 -15.81 -3.44
CA THR A 77 -21.32 -17.27 -3.56
C THR A 77 -19.92 -17.87 -3.75
N ASN A 78 -19.73 -19.10 -3.24
CA ASN A 78 -18.58 -20.00 -3.49
C ASN A 78 -17.18 -19.50 -3.07
N THR A 79 -17.06 -18.54 -2.16
CA THR A 79 -15.73 -18.03 -1.80
C THR A 79 -15.37 -18.25 -0.32
N TYR A 80 -16.32 -18.11 0.57
CA TYR A 80 -16.11 -18.24 2.01
C TYR A 80 -17.19 -19.13 2.64
N THR A 81 -16.76 -20.06 3.49
CA THR A 81 -17.66 -21.01 4.18
C THR A 81 -18.60 -20.27 5.15
N ASP A 82 -18.14 -19.16 5.73
CA ASP A 82 -18.92 -18.31 6.62
C ASP A 82 -18.67 -16.84 6.29
N VAL A 83 -19.61 -16.25 5.55
CA VAL A 83 -19.55 -14.84 5.11
C VAL A 83 -19.54 -13.89 6.32
N LYS A 84 -20.22 -14.20 7.41
CA LYS A 84 -20.33 -13.35 8.61
C LYS A 84 -18.99 -13.20 9.34
N ARG A 85 -18.09 -14.17 9.18
CA ARG A 85 -16.73 -14.15 9.77
C ARG A 85 -15.70 -13.51 8.89
N THR A 86 -16.08 -13.05 7.70
CA THR A 86 -15.18 -12.39 6.75
C THR A 86 -14.80 -11.01 7.27
N GLN A 87 -13.51 -10.69 7.25
CA GLN A 87 -13.01 -9.40 7.70
C GLN A 87 -13.47 -8.26 6.77
N ASN A 88 -13.75 -7.09 7.31
CA ASN A 88 -14.17 -5.89 6.57
C ASN A 88 -13.10 -5.38 5.57
N THR A 89 -11.88 -5.89 5.65
CA THR A 89 -10.79 -5.56 4.72
C THR A 89 -10.80 -6.40 3.44
N ILE A 90 -11.67 -7.43 3.36
CA ILE A 90 -11.76 -8.30 2.18
C ILE A 90 -12.51 -7.59 1.06
N TYR A 91 -11.92 -7.55 -0.14
CA TYR A 91 -12.45 -6.83 -1.30
C TYR A 91 -12.74 -5.34 -1.01
N LEU A 92 -11.96 -4.72 -0.11
CA LEU A 92 -12.11 -3.30 0.17
C LEU A 92 -11.65 -2.48 -1.03
N ARG A 93 -12.57 -1.73 -1.65
CA ARG A 93 -12.19 -0.68 -2.59
C ARG A 93 -11.75 0.54 -1.79
N LEU A 94 -10.50 0.92 -1.98
CA LEU A 94 -9.93 2.06 -1.26
C LEU A 94 -10.70 3.34 -1.59
N ASN A 95 -10.82 4.24 -0.62
CA ASN A 95 -11.34 5.57 -0.85
C ASN A 95 -10.19 6.46 -1.35
N TYR A 96 -10.45 7.22 -2.42
CA TYR A 96 -9.43 8.06 -3.05
C TYR A 96 -8.95 9.19 -2.12
N ASN A 97 -9.88 9.82 -1.39
CA ASN A 97 -9.64 11.01 -0.56
C ASN A 97 -9.43 10.69 0.93
N GLU A 98 -9.35 9.43 1.31
CA GLU A 98 -9.20 9.03 2.70
C GLU A 98 -7.92 8.23 2.94
N PRO A 99 -7.35 8.29 4.14
CA PRO A 99 -6.25 7.42 4.52
C PRO A 99 -6.67 5.95 4.42
N SER A 100 -5.78 5.11 3.89
CA SER A 100 -6.01 3.67 3.93
C SER A 100 -5.97 3.14 5.36
N GLY A 101 -6.63 2.01 5.60
CA GLY A 101 -6.45 1.24 6.81
C GLY A 101 -5.03 0.66 6.93
N THR A 102 -4.80 -0.12 7.99
CA THR A 102 -3.53 -0.82 8.19
C THR A 102 -3.24 -1.77 7.04
N VAL A 103 -2.12 -1.57 6.37
CA VAL A 103 -1.67 -2.44 5.27
C VAL A 103 -1.18 -3.76 5.88
N LEU A 104 -1.94 -4.80 5.65
CA LEU A 104 -1.61 -6.18 6.02
C LEU A 104 -1.21 -6.96 4.75
N ASN A 105 -1.60 -8.22 4.65
CA ASN A 105 -1.43 -8.99 3.42
C ASN A 105 -2.51 -8.60 2.39
N VAL A 106 -2.32 -7.49 1.70
CA VAL A 106 -3.29 -6.93 0.73
C VAL A 106 -3.60 -7.87 -0.43
N ARG A 107 -2.74 -8.84 -0.73
CA ARG A 107 -3.01 -9.87 -1.72
C ARG A 107 -4.12 -10.81 -1.26
N LYS A 108 -4.10 -11.26 -0.01
CA LYS A 108 -5.15 -12.14 0.54
C LYS A 108 -6.47 -11.40 0.71
N SER A 109 -6.42 -10.13 1.12
CA SER A 109 -7.61 -9.28 1.27
C SER A 109 -8.11 -8.69 -0.04
N MET A 110 -7.33 -8.77 -1.13
CA MET A 110 -7.69 -8.28 -2.46
C MET A 110 -8.19 -6.83 -2.43
N TRP A 111 -7.40 -5.93 -1.85
CA TRP A 111 -7.72 -4.50 -1.86
C TRP A 111 -7.81 -3.99 -3.30
N ILE A 112 -8.87 -3.25 -3.57
CA ILE A 112 -9.21 -2.77 -4.91
C ILE A 112 -8.73 -1.33 -5.07
N HIS A 113 -8.18 -1.02 -6.25
CA HIS A 113 -7.82 0.35 -6.61
C HIS A 113 -9.04 1.27 -6.54
N PRO A 114 -8.91 2.54 -6.09
CA PRO A 114 -10.06 3.44 -5.91
C PRO A 114 -10.89 3.67 -7.17
N THR A 115 -10.22 3.76 -8.32
CA THR A 115 -10.85 4.15 -9.61
C THR A 115 -10.74 3.10 -10.72
N LEU A 116 -9.97 2.03 -10.51
CA LEU A 116 -9.78 0.96 -11.49
C LEU A 116 -10.31 -0.37 -10.95
N ASP A 117 -10.85 -1.20 -11.83
CA ASP A 117 -11.40 -2.51 -11.47
C ASP A 117 -10.29 -3.57 -11.41
N ARG A 118 -9.33 -3.36 -10.52
CA ARG A 118 -8.22 -4.29 -10.26
C ARG A 118 -7.75 -4.23 -8.81
N ALA A 119 -7.07 -5.26 -8.38
CA ALA A 119 -6.35 -5.21 -7.11
C ALA A 119 -5.19 -4.20 -7.18
N ILE A 120 -4.83 -3.62 -6.04
CA ILE A 120 -3.63 -2.77 -5.95
C ILE A 120 -2.36 -3.59 -6.18
N SER A 121 -1.38 -2.97 -6.80
CA SER A 121 -0.06 -3.57 -7.03
C SER A 121 0.78 -3.61 -5.74
N ILE A 122 1.90 -4.34 -5.79
CA ILE A 122 2.89 -4.35 -4.69
C ILE A 122 3.42 -2.94 -4.44
N ARG A 123 3.75 -2.19 -5.50
CA ARG A 123 4.24 -0.80 -5.37
C ARG A 123 3.20 0.13 -4.74
N GLU A 124 1.95 0.02 -5.14
CA GLU A 124 0.86 0.81 -4.54
C GLU A 124 0.70 0.49 -3.06
N ALA A 125 0.71 -0.79 -2.69
CA ALA A 125 0.71 -1.21 -1.29
C ALA A 125 1.94 -0.69 -0.52
N ALA A 126 3.12 -0.71 -1.13
CA ALA A 126 4.35 -0.19 -0.55
C ALA A 126 4.29 1.32 -0.30
N ARG A 127 3.73 2.10 -1.25
CA ARG A 127 3.52 3.54 -1.06
C ARG A 127 2.52 3.83 0.06
N LEU A 128 1.46 3.04 0.20
CA LEU A 128 0.54 3.14 1.36
C LEU A 128 1.27 2.92 2.69
N GLN A 129 2.28 2.04 2.69
CA GLN A 129 3.20 1.83 3.82
C GLN A 129 4.34 2.86 3.88
N THR A 130 4.33 3.88 3.05
CA THR A 130 5.35 4.94 2.99
C THR A 130 6.76 4.48 2.58
N PHE A 131 6.89 3.40 1.81
CA PHE A 131 8.15 3.04 1.17
C PHE A 131 8.45 3.96 -0.02
N PRO A 132 9.69 4.44 -0.16
CA PRO A 132 10.10 5.20 -1.34
C PRO A 132 10.17 4.30 -2.59
N ASP A 133 10.04 4.89 -3.78
CA ASP A 133 10.06 4.16 -5.05
C ASP A 133 11.43 3.53 -5.35
N SER A 134 12.51 4.11 -4.84
CA SER A 134 13.87 3.56 -4.91
C SER A 134 14.02 2.24 -4.15
N PHE A 135 13.14 1.94 -3.17
CA PHE A 135 13.20 0.69 -2.43
C PHE A 135 12.59 -0.46 -3.25
N VAL A 136 13.40 -1.43 -3.63
CA VAL A 136 12.99 -2.57 -4.46
C VAL A 136 12.78 -3.81 -3.59
N PHE A 137 11.57 -4.40 -3.68
CA PHE A 137 11.26 -5.66 -3.03
C PHE A 137 11.70 -6.82 -3.91
N CYS A 138 12.34 -7.83 -3.31
CA CYS A 138 12.88 -8.99 -4.01
C CYS A 138 12.14 -10.29 -3.66
N GLY A 139 12.33 -11.30 -4.49
CA GLY A 139 11.72 -12.62 -4.32
C GLY A 139 10.38 -12.75 -5.04
N SER A 140 9.67 -13.85 -4.77
CA SER A 140 8.37 -14.10 -5.40
C SER A 140 7.35 -13.03 -5.02
N LYS A 141 6.37 -12.81 -5.87
CA LYS A 141 5.27 -11.86 -5.66
C LYS A 141 4.62 -11.99 -4.27
N ASP A 142 4.40 -13.21 -3.79
CA ASP A 142 3.85 -13.44 -2.45
C ASP A 142 4.77 -12.95 -1.35
N LYS A 143 6.07 -13.17 -1.53
CA LYS A 143 7.07 -12.69 -0.57
C LYS A 143 7.18 -11.17 -0.56
N GLN A 144 7.06 -10.52 -1.71
CA GLN A 144 7.05 -9.06 -1.81
C GLN A 144 5.84 -8.47 -1.07
N TYR A 145 4.62 -8.97 -1.29
CA TYR A 145 3.44 -8.55 -0.52
C TYR A 145 3.58 -8.80 0.98
N GLN A 146 4.21 -9.92 1.36
CA GLN A 146 4.46 -10.23 2.77
C GLN A 146 5.46 -9.25 3.41
N GLN A 147 6.51 -8.88 2.68
CA GLN A 147 7.48 -7.87 3.13
C GLN A 147 6.79 -6.53 3.39
N VAL A 148 5.96 -6.07 2.46
CA VAL A 148 5.19 -4.83 2.63
C VAL A 148 4.29 -4.90 3.87
N GLY A 149 3.51 -5.98 4.01
CA GLY A 149 2.53 -6.11 5.11
C GLY A 149 3.17 -6.26 6.49
N ASN A 150 4.39 -6.82 6.58
CA ASN A 150 5.10 -7.01 7.84
C ASN A 150 5.96 -5.80 8.25
N ALA A 151 6.07 -4.80 7.39
CA ALA A 151 6.96 -3.68 7.62
C ALA A 151 6.36 -2.64 8.57
N VAL A 152 7.24 -1.96 9.31
CA VAL A 152 6.90 -0.69 9.93
C VAL A 152 7.05 0.42 8.88
N PRO A 153 6.05 1.32 8.73
CA PRO A 153 6.13 2.39 7.75
C PRO A 153 7.41 3.23 7.89
N PRO A 154 8.25 3.37 6.85
CA PRO A 154 9.54 4.05 6.94
C PRO A 154 9.48 5.49 7.46
N ILE A 155 8.47 6.27 7.07
CA ILE A 155 8.29 7.64 7.58
C ILE A 155 8.03 7.63 9.10
N MET A 156 7.20 6.70 9.59
CA MET A 156 6.93 6.56 11.01
C MET A 156 8.19 6.09 11.77
N ALA A 157 8.89 5.09 11.25
CA ALA A 157 10.13 4.60 11.84
C ALA A 157 11.18 5.71 11.93
N LYS A 158 11.32 6.55 10.89
CA LYS A 158 12.21 7.71 10.87
C LYS A 158 11.86 8.74 11.94
N ALA A 159 10.56 9.01 12.15
CA ALA A 159 10.11 9.94 13.18
C ALA A 159 10.44 9.43 14.59
N ILE A 160 10.19 8.14 14.87
CA ILE A 160 10.51 7.48 16.14
C ILE A 160 12.03 7.50 16.36
N ALA A 161 12.82 7.11 15.37
CA ALA A 161 14.27 7.08 15.45
C ALA A 161 14.88 8.48 15.76
N LYS A 162 14.35 9.53 15.13
CA LYS A 162 14.77 10.92 15.43
C LYS A 162 14.51 11.28 16.89
N GLN A 163 13.36 10.92 17.42
CA GLN A 163 12.99 11.21 18.81
C GLN A 163 13.90 10.45 19.80
N LEU A 164 14.13 9.16 19.52
CA LEU A 164 15.06 8.34 20.32
C LEU A 164 16.48 8.91 20.31
N ALA A 165 17.00 9.27 19.15
CA ALA A 165 18.35 9.84 19.01
C ALA A 165 18.48 11.16 19.79
N ALA A 166 17.46 12.04 19.73
CA ALA A 166 17.44 13.30 20.48
C ALA A 166 17.44 13.04 22.00
N THR A 167 16.64 12.09 22.47
CA THR A 167 16.54 11.74 23.89
C THR A 167 17.84 11.12 24.42
N LEU A 168 18.43 10.19 23.67
CA LEU A 168 19.70 9.55 24.05
C LEU A 168 20.86 10.56 24.05
N GLY A 169 20.96 11.41 23.03
CA GLY A 169 21.98 12.46 22.97
C GLY A 169 21.86 13.49 24.08
N LYS A 170 20.63 13.75 24.58
CA LYS A 170 20.44 14.60 25.77
C LYS A 170 20.95 13.90 27.04
N LYS A 171 20.57 12.65 27.26
CA LYS A 171 21.00 11.88 28.43
C LYS A 171 22.53 11.67 28.50
N LEU A 172 23.18 11.45 27.36
CA LEU A 172 24.62 11.33 27.30
C LEU A 172 25.33 12.62 27.73
N ARG A 173 24.86 13.79 27.26
CA ARG A 173 25.41 15.10 27.68
C ARG A 173 25.18 15.40 29.16
N GLU A 174 24.01 15.04 29.71
CA GLU A 174 23.71 15.19 31.13
C GLU A 174 24.67 14.33 31.98
N ALA A 175 24.87 13.06 31.59
CA ALA A 175 25.80 12.16 32.30
C ALA A 175 27.29 12.59 32.21
N GLU A 176 27.71 13.21 31.10
CA GLU A 176 29.06 13.79 30.96
C GLU A 176 29.25 15.00 31.87
N GLN A 177 28.22 15.81 32.10
CA GLN A 177 28.25 16.97 32.99
C GLN A 177 28.24 16.59 34.48
N GLU A 178 27.63 15.48 34.86
CA GLU A 178 27.61 14.99 36.25
C GLU A 178 28.91 14.30 36.66
N ASN A 179 29.73 13.83 35.72
CA ASN A 179 30.97 13.09 35.95
C ASN A 179 32.26 13.92 35.71
N GLY A 180 32.15 15.21 35.39
CA GLY A 180 33.27 16.14 35.18
C GLY A 180 33.27 17.25 36.24
#